data_0d1f0a6ef8f5ceef8551b4864f11e0b9
#
_entry.id   0d1f0a6ef8f5ceef8551b4864f11e0b9
#
_cell.length_a   1.000
_cell.length_b   1.000
_cell.length_c   1.000
_cell.angle_alpha   90.00
_cell.angle_beta   90.00
_cell.angle_gamma   90.00
#
_symmetry.space_group_name_H-M   'P 1'
#
loop_
_entity.id
_entity.type
_entity.pdbx_description
1 polymer ?
#
loop_
_entity_poly.entity_id
_entity_poly.type
_entity_poly.pdbx_seq_one_letter_code
_entity_poly.pdbx_strand_id
1 'polypeptide(L)'
;MKVSKSGYYKWKYRQKNPSQKELARQRDIELIKEIHEKHPSHGYRWINAFIRNKYGIIMSDNHVHLCCKYEGIRSKGKHYQWKKPGEQQYKFNNLIWNGWKYLSKPFEVIVSDMTAFWVKGTYYELTLYFDAWNKEIVGYGLSSRKGSIHSYYDGLNQVLERIKKEQTDQLIILHTDQGSVYSSESYNKLLDNYNIERSMSRAGTPTDNPVNESLNGWIKEELIIDFDLKHCSAVPKLIEEYIYYYNNERPSYALKYKTPIQYKIESGF
;
A
#
# COMPACT_ATOMS: atom_id res chain seq x y z
N MET A 1 -4.81 44.39 -0.38
CA MET A 1 -6.09 44.04 0.28
C MET A 1 -6.49 45.20 1.19
N LYS A 2 -7.72 45.75 1.02
CA LYS A 2 -8.27 46.77 1.93
C LYS A 2 -9.00 46.05 3.06
N VAL A 3 -8.37 45.91 4.22
CA VAL A 3 -9.01 45.36 5.43
C VAL A 3 -9.64 46.51 6.20
N SER A 4 -10.91 46.35 6.62
CA SER A 4 -11.56 47.37 7.45
C SER A 4 -10.90 47.44 8.85
N LYS A 5 -10.82 48.70 9.40
CA LYS A 5 -10.22 48.93 10.71
C LYS A 5 -10.91 48.13 11.82
N SER A 6 -12.22 47.97 11.78
CA SER A 6 -13.00 47.18 12.73
C SER A 6 -12.73 45.68 12.58
N GLY A 7 -12.55 45.16 11.34
CA GLY A 7 -12.17 43.79 11.06
C GLY A 7 -10.80 43.43 11.62
N TYR A 8 -9.83 44.34 11.48
CA TYR A 8 -8.48 44.17 12.04
C TYR A 8 -8.49 44.06 13.57
N TYR A 9 -9.19 44.95 14.27
CA TYR A 9 -9.24 44.91 15.73
C TYR A 9 -10.01 43.69 16.25
N LYS A 10 -11.09 43.26 15.59
CA LYS A 10 -11.79 42.03 15.91
C LYS A 10 -10.89 40.79 15.72
N TRP A 11 -10.10 40.77 14.65
CA TRP A 11 -9.13 39.69 14.41
C TRP A 11 -8.05 39.68 15.51
N LYS A 12 -7.46 40.83 15.83
CA LYS A 12 -6.44 41.00 16.89
C LYS A 12 -6.96 40.58 18.27
N TYR A 13 -8.22 40.88 18.57
CA TYR A 13 -8.86 40.47 19.82
C TYR A 13 -9.01 38.92 19.88
N ARG A 14 -9.45 38.29 18.80
CA ARG A 14 -9.59 36.81 18.72
C ARG A 14 -8.25 36.10 18.84
N GLN A 15 -7.16 36.67 18.35
CA GLN A 15 -5.82 36.12 18.52
C GLN A 15 -5.42 36.01 20.00
N LYS A 16 -5.86 36.96 20.84
CA LYS A 16 -5.59 36.94 22.27
C LYS A 16 -6.63 36.17 23.09
N ASN A 17 -7.83 36.02 22.56
CA ASN A 17 -8.99 35.40 23.22
C ASN A 17 -9.65 34.39 22.27
N PRO A 18 -9.01 33.24 22.03
CA PRO A 18 -9.56 32.23 21.15
C PRO A 18 -10.83 31.62 21.74
N SER A 19 -11.86 31.43 20.92
CA SER A 19 -13.06 30.73 21.33
C SER A 19 -12.79 29.24 21.59
N GLN A 20 -13.69 28.57 22.35
CA GLN A 20 -13.57 27.12 22.56
C GLN A 20 -13.51 26.35 21.25
N LYS A 21 -14.23 26.80 20.20
CA LYS A 21 -14.21 26.20 18.85
C LYS A 21 -12.84 26.38 18.16
N GLU A 22 -12.17 27.51 18.37
CA GLU A 22 -10.83 27.73 17.86
C GLU A 22 -9.78 26.88 18.59
N LEU A 23 -9.91 26.73 19.92
CA LEU A 23 -9.05 25.87 20.73
C LEU A 23 -9.21 24.38 20.33
N ALA A 24 -10.46 23.95 20.07
CA ALA A 24 -10.72 22.60 19.56
C ALA A 24 -10.05 22.38 18.20
N ARG A 25 -10.21 23.34 17.27
CA ARG A 25 -9.58 23.24 15.95
C ARG A 25 -8.05 23.24 16.03
N GLN A 26 -7.43 23.99 16.96
CA GLN A 26 -5.98 23.95 17.15
C GLN A 26 -5.49 22.58 17.58
N ARG A 27 -6.21 21.92 18.52
CA ARG A 27 -5.89 20.53 18.92
C ARG A 27 -6.00 19.55 17.76
N ASP A 28 -7.05 19.69 16.93
CA ASP A 28 -7.22 18.86 15.74
C ASP A 28 -6.07 19.08 14.73
N ILE A 29 -5.64 20.34 14.56
CA ILE A 29 -4.51 20.69 13.69
C ILE A 29 -3.20 20.08 14.20
N GLU A 30 -2.93 20.12 15.50
CA GLU A 30 -1.74 19.53 16.10
C GLU A 30 -1.68 18.02 15.88
N LEU A 31 -2.80 17.32 16.09
CA LEU A 31 -2.92 15.89 15.82
C LEU A 31 -2.70 15.57 14.32
N ILE A 32 -3.31 16.34 13.44
CA ILE A 32 -3.15 16.18 11.98
C ILE A 32 -1.70 16.39 11.56
N LYS A 33 -1.00 17.39 12.13
CA LYS A 33 0.43 17.64 11.89
C LYS A 33 1.28 16.44 12.34
N GLU A 34 1.08 15.95 13.54
CA GLU A 34 1.83 14.82 14.07
C GLU A 34 1.72 13.59 13.17
N ILE A 35 0.50 13.31 12.68
CA ILE A 35 0.26 12.18 11.78
C ILE A 35 0.90 12.43 10.41
N HIS A 36 0.79 13.64 9.87
CA HIS A 36 1.39 13.97 8.58
C HIS A 36 2.92 13.95 8.64
N GLU A 37 3.53 14.32 9.74
CA GLU A 37 4.99 14.22 9.94
C GLU A 37 5.46 12.77 9.93
N LYS A 38 4.67 11.84 10.47
CA LYS A 38 4.95 10.39 10.45
C LYS A 38 4.64 9.75 9.11
N HIS A 39 3.63 10.26 8.39
CA HIS A 39 3.12 9.68 7.13
C HIS A 39 2.94 10.77 6.04
N PRO A 40 4.02 11.42 5.58
CA PRO A 40 3.94 12.58 4.70
C PRO A 40 3.52 12.25 3.25
N SER A 41 3.52 10.96 2.86
CA SER A 41 3.04 10.53 1.53
C SER A 41 1.53 10.67 1.35
N HIS A 42 0.77 10.78 2.44
CA HIS A 42 -0.69 10.70 2.43
C HIS A 42 -1.40 12.06 2.48
N GLY A 43 -2.62 12.11 1.92
CA GLY A 43 -3.49 13.28 1.94
C GLY A 43 -4.54 13.24 3.06
N TYR A 44 -5.33 14.33 3.18
CA TYR A 44 -6.27 14.56 4.28
C TYR A 44 -7.30 13.45 4.53
N ARG A 45 -7.79 12.76 3.48
CA ARG A 45 -8.77 11.66 3.63
C ARG A 45 -8.14 10.46 4.33
N TRP A 46 -6.91 10.12 3.96
CA TRP A 46 -6.17 9.06 4.61
C TRP A 46 -5.86 9.42 6.08
N ILE A 47 -5.40 10.66 6.34
CA ILE A 47 -5.15 11.16 7.70
C ILE A 47 -6.42 11.06 8.55
N ASN A 48 -7.58 11.46 8.01
CA ASN A 48 -8.86 11.34 8.73
C ASN A 48 -9.20 9.89 9.06
N ALA A 49 -9.01 8.97 8.10
CA ALA A 49 -9.25 7.55 8.32
C ALA A 49 -8.29 6.96 9.37
N PHE A 50 -7.01 7.35 9.34
CA PHE A 50 -6.03 6.93 10.34
C PHE A 50 -6.39 7.42 11.75
N ILE A 51 -6.79 8.69 11.89
CA ILE A 51 -7.27 9.26 13.18
C ILE A 51 -8.43 8.46 13.72
N ARG A 52 -9.43 8.18 12.88
CA ARG A 52 -10.61 7.41 13.28
C ARG A 52 -10.25 6.00 13.73
N ASN A 53 -9.39 5.31 12.97
CA ASN A 53 -9.04 3.91 13.24
C ASN A 53 -8.13 3.77 14.48
N LYS A 54 -7.19 4.69 14.67
CA LYS A 54 -6.19 4.58 15.75
C LYS A 54 -6.64 5.23 17.08
N TYR A 55 -7.35 6.35 16.97
CA TYR A 55 -7.71 7.16 18.15
C TYR A 55 -9.24 7.18 18.45
N GLY A 56 -10.06 6.59 17.58
CA GLY A 56 -11.52 6.62 17.71
C GLY A 56 -12.15 7.99 17.52
N ILE A 57 -11.40 8.99 17.03
CA ILE A 57 -11.87 10.37 16.87
C ILE A 57 -12.57 10.52 15.51
N ILE A 58 -13.83 10.95 15.52
CA ILE A 58 -14.62 11.14 14.30
C ILE A 58 -14.60 12.60 13.88
N MET A 59 -14.03 12.87 12.71
CA MET A 59 -14.02 14.18 12.05
C MET A 59 -14.61 14.08 10.64
N SER A 60 -15.19 15.19 10.14
CA SER A 60 -15.61 15.22 8.74
C SER A 60 -14.37 15.45 7.82
N ASP A 61 -14.38 14.87 6.62
CA ASP A 61 -13.32 15.06 5.63
C ASP A 61 -13.11 16.54 5.30
N ASN A 62 -14.19 17.34 5.27
CA ASN A 62 -14.10 18.77 5.01
C ASN A 62 -13.37 19.51 6.14
N HIS A 63 -13.61 19.12 7.41
CA HIS A 63 -12.90 19.71 8.55
C HIS A 63 -11.39 19.41 8.48
N VAL A 64 -11.01 18.16 8.27
CA VAL A 64 -9.60 17.77 8.14
C VAL A 64 -8.95 18.44 6.92
N HIS A 65 -9.65 18.53 5.78
CA HIS A 65 -9.17 19.27 4.61
C HIS A 65 -8.88 20.75 4.91
N LEU A 66 -9.79 21.42 5.63
CA LEU A 66 -9.57 22.81 6.02
C LEU A 66 -8.40 22.97 6.97
N CYS A 67 -8.24 22.08 7.94
CA CYS A 67 -7.07 22.07 8.84
C CYS A 67 -5.77 21.90 8.07
N CYS A 68 -5.71 20.93 7.15
CA CYS A 68 -4.55 20.74 6.26
C CYS A 68 -4.26 21.98 5.41
N LYS A 69 -5.30 22.62 4.86
CA LYS A 69 -5.17 23.84 4.05
C LYS A 69 -4.61 25.01 4.86
N TYR A 70 -5.05 25.17 6.10
CA TYR A 70 -4.55 26.21 7.02
C TYR A 70 -3.06 26.10 7.28
N GLU A 71 -2.57 24.87 7.46
CA GLU A 71 -1.17 24.58 7.79
C GLU A 71 -0.30 24.31 6.56
N GLY A 72 -0.85 24.40 5.35
CA GLY A 72 -0.12 24.10 4.11
C GLY A 72 0.25 22.62 3.95
N ILE A 73 -0.40 21.72 4.68
CA ILE A 73 -0.16 20.28 4.63
C ILE A 73 -0.66 19.75 3.30
N ARG A 74 0.24 19.10 2.55
CA ARG A 74 -0.06 18.43 1.26
C ARG A 74 0.67 17.10 1.23
N SER A 75 0.05 16.10 0.59
CA SER A 75 0.72 14.83 0.28
C SER A 75 2.02 15.07 -0.49
N LYS A 76 3.09 14.39 -0.09
CA LYS A 76 4.39 14.38 -0.79
C LYS A 76 4.50 13.20 -1.78
N GLY A 77 3.46 12.36 -1.91
CA GLY A 77 3.40 11.26 -2.86
C GLY A 77 3.45 11.76 -4.31
N LYS A 78 4.07 10.98 -5.18
CA LYS A 78 4.21 11.31 -6.61
C LYS A 78 3.00 10.82 -7.38
N HIS A 79 2.56 11.60 -8.37
CA HIS A 79 1.55 11.14 -9.33
C HIS A 79 2.23 10.44 -10.51
N TYR A 80 1.90 9.16 -10.71
CA TYR A 80 2.37 8.40 -11.87
C TYR A 80 1.64 8.80 -13.15
N GLN A 81 2.42 8.98 -14.24
CA GLN A 81 1.85 9.14 -15.58
C GLN A 81 1.85 7.81 -16.31
N TRP A 82 0.69 7.44 -16.87
CA TRP A 82 0.52 6.22 -17.64
C TRP A 82 1.35 6.23 -18.95
N LYS A 83 2.05 5.10 -19.26
CA LYS A 83 2.78 4.90 -20.52
C LYS A 83 2.10 3.83 -21.36
N LYS A 84 2.12 3.98 -22.71
CA LYS A 84 1.55 3.00 -23.65
C LYS A 84 2.31 1.67 -23.60
N PRO A 85 1.59 0.52 -23.74
CA PRO A 85 2.20 -0.80 -23.75
C PRO A 85 2.97 -1.12 -25.04
N GLY A 86 3.98 -2.01 -24.95
CA GLY A 86 4.72 -2.59 -26.07
C GLY A 86 4.18 -3.94 -26.56
N GLU A 87 4.78 -4.53 -27.62
CA GLU A 87 4.42 -5.86 -28.14
C GLU A 87 4.81 -7.00 -27.18
N GLN A 88 4.12 -8.16 -27.27
CA GLN A 88 4.14 -9.20 -26.25
C GLN A 88 4.32 -10.62 -26.76
N GLN A 89 4.97 -11.43 -25.90
CA GLN A 89 4.91 -12.90 -25.97
C GLN A 89 4.43 -13.46 -24.63
N TYR A 90 3.53 -14.46 -24.67
CA TYR A 90 2.96 -15.07 -23.47
C TYR A 90 3.60 -16.42 -23.19
N LYS A 91 3.83 -16.76 -21.88
CA LYS A 91 4.09 -18.12 -21.43
C LYS A 91 2.84 -18.74 -20.81
N PHE A 92 2.06 -17.94 -20.07
CA PHE A 92 0.75 -18.30 -19.56
C PHE A 92 -0.28 -17.25 -19.99
N ASN A 93 -1.51 -17.68 -20.19
CA ASN A 93 -2.61 -16.78 -20.52
C ASN A 93 -2.94 -15.87 -19.33
N ASN A 94 -3.44 -14.67 -19.62
CA ASN A 94 -4.03 -13.84 -18.58
C ASN A 94 -5.44 -14.37 -18.27
N LEU A 95 -5.61 -15.02 -17.11
CA LEU A 95 -6.86 -15.61 -16.67
C LEU A 95 -7.79 -14.61 -15.98
N ILE A 96 -7.26 -13.46 -15.57
CA ILE A 96 -8.02 -12.53 -14.75
C ILE A 96 -8.65 -11.42 -15.59
N TRP A 97 -7.95 -10.98 -16.64
CA TRP A 97 -8.36 -9.93 -17.58
C TRP A 97 -9.19 -8.80 -16.90
N ASN A 98 -10.52 -8.86 -16.96
CA ASN A 98 -11.43 -7.91 -16.29
C ASN A 98 -12.00 -8.44 -14.96
N GLY A 99 -11.52 -9.58 -14.46
CA GLY A 99 -12.05 -10.28 -13.29
C GLY A 99 -11.76 -9.64 -11.93
N TRP A 100 -10.86 -8.66 -11.87
CA TRP A 100 -10.46 -7.96 -10.64
C TRP A 100 -11.62 -7.42 -9.78
N LYS A 101 -12.75 -7.11 -10.39
CA LYS A 101 -13.94 -6.53 -9.73
C LYS A 101 -14.86 -7.59 -9.10
N TYR A 102 -14.66 -8.86 -9.43
CA TYR A 102 -15.56 -9.94 -9.04
C TYR A 102 -14.99 -10.85 -7.95
N LEU A 103 -13.83 -10.49 -7.39
CA LEU A 103 -13.25 -11.22 -6.27
C LEU A 103 -14.14 -11.09 -5.04
N SER A 104 -14.47 -12.23 -4.42
CA SER A 104 -15.47 -12.34 -3.36
C SER A 104 -14.92 -12.79 -2.02
N LYS A 105 -13.76 -13.45 -2.01
CA LYS A 105 -13.15 -14.06 -0.83
C LYS A 105 -11.62 -14.07 -0.91
N PRO A 106 -10.94 -14.32 0.24
CA PRO A 106 -9.47 -14.45 0.25
C PRO A 106 -8.97 -15.59 -0.63
N PHE A 107 -7.73 -15.46 -1.11
CA PHE A 107 -7.00 -16.46 -1.89
C PHE A 107 -7.64 -16.86 -3.23
N GLU A 108 -8.62 -16.14 -3.78
CA GLU A 108 -9.05 -16.37 -5.16
C GLU A 108 -7.95 -16.01 -6.16
N VAL A 109 -7.27 -14.90 -5.92
CA VAL A 109 -6.16 -14.41 -6.76
C VAL A 109 -5.06 -13.87 -5.88
N ILE A 110 -3.88 -14.45 -6.02
CA ILE A 110 -2.63 -13.91 -5.47
C ILE A 110 -1.87 -13.23 -6.61
N VAL A 111 -1.46 -12.00 -6.38
CA VAL A 111 -0.62 -11.25 -7.33
C VAL A 111 0.79 -11.09 -6.77
N SER A 112 1.79 -11.21 -7.63
CA SER A 112 3.18 -11.02 -7.21
C SER A 112 3.95 -10.16 -8.21
N ASP A 113 4.82 -9.33 -7.65
CA ASP A 113 5.74 -8.51 -8.42
C ASP A 113 7.00 -8.20 -7.59
N MET A 114 8.09 -7.89 -8.29
CA MET A 114 9.36 -7.52 -7.69
C MET A 114 9.63 -6.04 -7.90
N THR A 115 9.98 -5.36 -6.82
CA THR A 115 10.47 -3.99 -6.85
C THR A 115 11.90 -3.93 -6.34
N ALA A 116 12.67 -2.96 -6.82
CA ALA A 116 14.06 -2.78 -6.42
C ALA A 116 14.34 -1.35 -5.97
N PHE A 117 15.29 -1.22 -5.04
CA PHE A 117 15.70 0.07 -4.51
C PHE A 117 17.15 0.03 -3.98
N TRP A 118 17.73 1.22 -3.81
CA TRP A 118 19.06 1.39 -3.25
C TRP A 118 18.99 2.03 -1.87
N VAL A 119 19.75 1.47 -0.92
CA VAL A 119 19.90 2.03 0.43
C VAL A 119 21.38 2.10 0.76
N LYS A 120 21.91 3.29 1.00
CA LYS A 120 23.34 3.50 1.34
C LYS A 120 24.32 2.74 0.44
N GLY A 121 24.06 2.75 -0.86
CA GLY A 121 24.91 2.07 -1.85
C GLY A 121 24.70 0.55 -1.98
N THR A 122 23.83 -0.05 -1.18
CA THR A 122 23.43 -1.46 -1.30
C THR A 122 22.15 -1.57 -2.12
N TYR A 123 22.13 -2.48 -3.08
CA TYR A 123 20.96 -2.80 -3.90
C TYR A 123 20.11 -3.85 -3.19
N TYR A 124 18.79 -3.65 -3.21
CA TYR A 124 17.81 -4.59 -2.67
C TYR A 124 16.72 -4.89 -3.69
N GLU A 125 16.31 -6.16 -3.75
CA GLU A 125 15.13 -6.67 -4.45
C GLU A 125 14.12 -7.13 -3.41
N LEU A 126 12.92 -6.57 -3.47
CA LEU A 126 11.78 -6.94 -2.63
C LEU A 126 10.69 -7.52 -3.51
N THR A 127 10.39 -8.80 -3.34
CA THR A 127 9.26 -9.46 -3.99
C THR A 127 8.11 -9.51 -3.00
N LEU A 128 6.92 -9.09 -3.44
CA LEU A 128 5.72 -9.05 -2.63
C LEU A 128 4.65 -9.94 -3.26
N TYR A 129 3.87 -10.60 -2.41
CA TYR A 129 2.70 -11.38 -2.77
C TYR A 129 1.48 -10.82 -2.08
N PHE A 130 0.48 -10.41 -2.87
CA PHE A 130 -0.74 -9.80 -2.35
C PHE A 130 -1.94 -10.69 -2.63
N ASP A 131 -2.82 -10.81 -1.67
CA ASP A 131 -4.18 -11.22 -1.93
C ASP A 131 -4.91 -10.08 -2.66
N ALA A 132 -5.37 -10.34 -3.88
CA ALA A 132 -5.99 -9.31 -4.71
C ALA A 132 -7.36 -8.87 -4.18
N TRP A 133 -8.03 -9.68 -3.35
CA TRP A 133 -9.33 -9.35 -2.76
C TRP A 133 -9.20 -8.31 -1.64
N ASN A 134 -8.45 -8.62 -0.56
CA ASN A 134 -8.32 -7.72 0.60
C ASN A 134 -7.04 -6.90 0.62
N LYS A 135 -6.18 -7.01 -0.40
CA LYS A 135 -4.89 -6.29 -0.55
C LYS A 135 -3.86 -6.64 0.53
N GLU A 136 -4.04 -7.74 1.26
CA GLU A 136 -3.11 -8.21 2.28
C GLU A 136 -1.79 -8.65 1.65
N ILE A 137 -0.65 -8.27 2.23
CA ILE A 137 0.64 -8.87 1.90
C ILE A 137 0.69 -10.24 2.59
N VAL A 138 0.55 -11.30 1.79
CA VAL A 138 0.48 -12.69 2.26
C VAL A 138 1.82 -13.42 2.20
N GLY A 139 2.81 -12.81 1.56
CA GLY A 139 4.18 -13.29 1.51
C GLY A 139 5.13 -12.24 0.97
N TYR A 140 6.39 -12.30 1.37
CA TYR A 140 7.43 -11.43 0.85
C TYR A 140 8.81 -12.06 0.93
N GLY A 141 9.71 -11.60 0.09
CA GLY A 141 11.12 -11.97 0.17
C GLY A 141 12.01 -10.79 -0.18
N LEU A 142 13.11 -10.64 0.55
CA LEU A 142 14.08 -9.58 0.41
C LEU A 142 15.45 -10.15 0.10
N SER A 143 16.14 -9.60 -0.90
CA SER A 143 17.51 -9.97 -1.22
C SER A 143 18.36 -8.73 -1.46
N SER A 144 19.60 -8.73 -0.98
CA SER A 144 20.63 -7.74 -1.31
C SER A 144 21.46 -8.12 -2.54
N ARG A 145 21.14 -9.21 -3.22
CA ARG A 145 21.80 -9.67 -4.44
C ARG A 145 20.91 -9.42 -5.64
N LYS A 146 21.43 -8.70 -6.63
CA LYS A 146 20.72 -8.46 -7.88
C LYS A 146 20.46 -9.76 -8.63
N GLY A 147 19.21 -9.98 -9.07
CA GLY A 147 18.81 -11.17 -9.81
C GLY A 147 18.71 -12.43 -8.93
N SER A 148 18.55 -12.27 -7.62
CA SER A 148 18.40 -13.38 -6.69
C SER A 148 17.03 -14.04 -6.84
N ILE A 149 17.01 -15.35 -7.03
CA ILE A 149 15.77 -16.13 -7.03
C ILE A 149 15.18 -16.28 -5.63
N HIS A 150 15.99 -16.12 -4.58
CA HIS A 150 15.57 -16.33 -3.19
C HIS A 150 14.45 -15.38 -2.76
N SER A 151 14.48 -14.10 -3.16
CA SER A 151 13.40 -13.17 -2.82
C SER A 151 12.03 -13.62 -3.36
N TYR A 152 12.01 -14.30 -4.50
CA TYR A 152 10.77 -14.87 -5.06
C TYR A 152 10.31 -16.11 -4.31
N TYR A 153 11.24 -17.00 -3.98
CA TYR A 153 10.95 -18.29 -3.33
C TYR A 153 10.56 -18.12 -1.87
N ASP A 154 11.23 -17.23 -1.15
CA ASP A 154 10.92 -16.96 0.26
C ASP A 154 9.49 -16.43 0.41
N GLY A 155 9.08 -15.51 -0.46
CA GLY A 155 7.72 -14.99 -0.48
C GLY A 155 6.69 -16.04 -0.91
N LEU A 156 6.98 -16.84 -1.95
CA LEU A 156 6.11 -17.92 -2.38
C LEU A 156 5.91 -18.97 -1.28
N ASN A 157 6.98 -19.38 -0.61
CA ASN A 157 6.90 -20.37 0.47
C ASN A 157 5.98 -19.91 1.61
N GLN A 158 6.02 -18.63 1.98
CA GLN A 158 5.09 -18.05 2.96
C GLN A 158 3.63 -18.16 2.49
N VAL A 159 3.35 -17.87 1.21
CA VAL A 159 2.01 -18.05 0.62
C VAL A 159 1.57 -19.50 0.70
N LEU A 160 2.43 -20.44 0.29
CA LEU A 160 2.12 -21.88 0.31
C LEU A 160 1.90 -22.43 1.73
N GLU A 161 2.66 -21.95 2.71
CA GLU A 161 2.46 -22.27 4.14
C GLU A 161 1.10 -21.75 4.64
N ARG A 162 0.71 -20.54 4.25
CA ARG A 162 -0.61 -20.00 4.60
C ARG A 162 -1.75 -20.79 3.98
N ILE A 163 -1.65 -21.17 2.70
CA ILE A 163 -2.64 -22.02 2.03
C ILE A 163 -2.82 -23.34 2.79
N LYS A 164 -1.72 -23.97 3.21
CA LYS A 164 -1.77 -25.19 4.05
C LYS A 164 -2.43 -24.96 5.39
N LYS A 165 -2.08 -23.87 6.07
CA LYS A 165 -2.61 -23.52 7.39
C LYS A 165 -4.11 -23.22 7.36
N GLU A 166 -4.57 -22.53 6.34
CA GLU A 166 -5.98 -22.19 6.14
C GLU A 166 -6.79 -23.38 5.53
N GLN A 167 -6.12 -24.49 5.17
CA GLN A 167 -6.72 -25.71 4.62
C GLN A 167 -7.67 -25.44 3.45
N THR A 168 -7.31 -24.48 2.60
CA THR A 168 -8.16 -24.12 1.47
C THR A 168 -7.91 -25.02 0.27
N ASP A 169 -8.94 -25.72 -0.21
CA ASP A 169 -8.91 -26.55 -1.42
C ASP A 169 -9.40 -25.80 -2.68
N GLN A 170 -9.71 -24.51 -2.55
CA GLN A 170 -10.16 -23.71 -3.69
C GLN A 170 -9.06 -23.56 -4.74
N LEU A 171 -9.47 -23.38 -5.99
CA LEU A 171 -8.55 -22.98 -7.05
C LEU A 171 -8.04 -21.55 -6.76
N ILE A 172 -6.73 -21.40 -6.76
CA ILE A 172 -6.04 -20.11 -6.56
C ILE A 172 -5.38 -19.71 -7.88
N ILE A 173 -5.58 -18.51 -8.34
CA ILE A 173 -4.86 -17.96 -9.48
C ILE A 173 -3.64 -17.19 -8.98
N LEU A 174 -2.43 -17.63 -9.34
CA LEU A 174 -1.21 -16.88 -9.11
C LEU A 174 -0.86 -16.06 -10.33
N HIS A 175 -1.11 -14.76 -10.25
CA HIS A 175 -0.89 -13.80 -11.34
C HIS A 175 0.42 -13.04 -11.15
N THR A 176 1.27 -13.04 -12.18
CA THR A 176 2.60 -12.39 -12.16
C THR A 176 2.85 -11.66 -13.49
N ASP A 177 3.95 -10.93 -13.57
CA ASP A 177 4.50 -10.51 -14.85
C ASP A 177 5.18 -11.69 -15.59
N GLN A 178 5.78 -11.40 -16.75
CA GLN A 178 6.52 -12.39 -17.54
C GLN A 178 8.00 -12.49 -17.17
N GLY A 179 8.35 -12.16 -15.92
CA GLY A 179 9.72 -12.24 -15.40
C GLY A 179 10.32 -13.65 -15.54
N SER A 180 11.61 -13.72 -15.82
CA SER A 180 12.31 -14.99 -16.07
C SER A 180 12.22 -15.95 -14.88
N VAL A 181 12.20 -15.46 -13.64
CA VAL A 181 12.04 -16.30 -12.44
C VAL A 181 10.66 -16.92 -12.40
N TYR A 182 9.60 -16.13 -12.57
CA TYR A 182 8.22 -16.63 -12.58
C TYR A 182 7.93 -17.61 -13.73
N SER A 183 8.71 -17.50 -14.82
CA SER A 183 8.61 -18.37 -15.98
C SER A 183 9.49 -19.62 -15.88
N SER A 184 10.35 -19.74 -14.86
CA SER A 184 11.29 -20.86 -14.71
C SER A 184 10.57 -22.14 -14.29
N GLU A 185 11.10 -23.28 -14.76
CA GLU A 185 10.58 -24.61 -14.40
C GLU A 185 10.67 -24.85 -12.89
N SER A 186 11.79 -24.45 -12.26
CA SER A 186 12.00 -24.62 -10.82
C SER A 186 10.99 -23.87 -9.97
N TYR A 187 10.59 -22.64 -10.38
CA TYR A 187 9.55 -21.90 -9.69
C TYR A 187 8.17 -22.57 -9.84
N ASN A 188 7.86 -23.02 -11.03
CA ASN A 188 6.55 -23.63 -11.30
C ASN A 188 6.41 -25.02 -10.64
N LYS A 189 7.48 -25.80 -10.54
CA LYS A 189 7.49 -27.07 -9.78
C LYS A 189 7.11 -26.95 -8.32
N LEU A 190 7.33 -25.81 -7.68
CA LEU A 190 6.89 -25.57 -6.29
C LEU A 190 5.36 -25.56 -6.15
N LEU A 191 4.65 -25.34 -7.23
CA LEU A 191 3.19 -25.23 -7.28
C LEU A 191 2.49 -26.58 -7.55
N ASP A 192 3.22 -27.60 -8.01
CA ASP A 192 2.65 -28.87 -8.51
C ASP A 192 1.76 -29.60 -7.48
N ASN A 193 1.99 -29.38 -6.18
CA ASN A 193 1.22 -30.03 -5.11
C ASN A 193 0.08 -29.14 -4.56
N TYR A 194 -0.24 -28.06 -5.24
CA TYR A 194 -1.25 -27.09 -4.81
C TYR A 194 -2.27 -26.85 -5.91
N ASN A 195 -3.50 -26.54 -5.55
CA ASN A 195 -4.54 -26.17 -6.50
C ASN A 195 -4.34 -24.73 -6.98
N ILE A 196 -3.20 -24.48 -7.66
CA ILE A 196 -2.79 -23.15 -8.13
C ILE A 196 -2.66 -23.15 -9.65
N GLU A 197 -3.40 -22.26 -10.30
CA GLU A 197 -3.28 -22.01 -11.74
C GLU A 197 -2.48 -20.73 -12.00
N ARG A 198 -1.62 -20.79 -13.03
CA ARG A 198 -0.74 -19.68 -13.39
C ARG A 198 -1.41 -18.74 -14.38
N SER A 199 -1.28 -17.44 -14.07
CA SER A 199 -1.72 -16.36 -14.95
C SER A 199 -0.62 -15.32 -15.10
N MET A 200 -0.47 -14.75 -16.27
CA MET A 200 0.54 -13.70 -16.52
C MET A 200 -0.05 -12.49 -17.22
N SER A 201 0.37 -11.31 -16.77
CA SER A 201 0.10 -10.07 -17.48
C SER A 201 0.90 -10.01 -18.77
N ARG A 202 0.40 -9.28 -19.74
CA ARG A 202 1.10 -9.01 -20.98
C ARG A 202 2.28 -8.07 -20.73
N ALA A 203 3.41 -8.29 -21.44
CA ALA A 203 4.58 -7.43 -21.31
C ALA A 203 4.25 -5.97 -21.67
N GLY A 204 4.61 -5.04 -20.81
CA GLY A 204 4.37 -3.61 -21.02
C GLY A 204 2.91 -3.18 -20.98
N THR A 205 2.00 -4.00 -20.42
CA THR A 205 0.58 -3.67 -20.26
C THR A 205 0.22 -3.52 -18.76
N PRO A 206 0.43 -2.33 -18.19
CA PRO A 206 0.12 -2.04 -16.78
C PRO A 206 -1.33 -2.38 -16.38
N THR A 207 -2.25 -2.19 -17.32
CA THR A 207 -3.68 -2.45 -17.11
C THR A 207 -4.02 -3.92 -16.85
N ASP A 208 -3.11 -4.85 -17.15
CA ASP A 208 -3.30 -6.27 -16.90
C ASP A 208 -3.02 -6.64 -15.42
N ASN A 209 -2.26 -5.79 -14.70
CA ASN A 209 -1.99 -5.97 -13.28
C ASN A 209 -2.11 -4.65 -12.50
N PRO A 210 -3.30 -4.03 -12.50
CA PRO A 210 -3.51 -2.73 -11.87
C PRO A 210 -3.31 -2.75 -10.36
N VAL A 211 -3.45 -3.92 -9.74
CA VAL A 211 -3.27 -4.12 -8.30
C VAL A 211 -1.80 -3.95 -7.94
N ASN A 212 -0.89 -4.66 -8.60
CA ASN A 212 0.53 -4.57 -8.33
C ASN A 212 1.11 -3.18 -8.62
N GLU A 213 0.75 -2.58 -9.75
CA GLU A 213 1.28 -1.27 -10.09
C GLU A 213 0.87 -0.19 -9.09
N SER A 214 -0.40 -0.20 -8.70
CA SER A 214 -0.89 0.72 -7.70
C SER A 214 -0.24 0.48 -6.33
N LEU A 215 -0.16 -0.77 -5.88
CA LEU A 215 0.35 -1.10 -4.54
C LEU A 215 1.87 -0.93 -4.46
N ASN A 216 2.65 -1.44 -5.41
CA ASN A 216 4.11 -1.32 -5.40
C ASN A 216 4.55 0.14 -5.50
N GLY A 217 3.86 0.97 -6.27
CA GLY A 217 4.11 2.41 -6.31
C GLY A 217 3.95 3.07 -4.94
N TRP A 218 2.82 2.82 -4.26
CA TRP A 218 2.55 3.35 -2.94
C TRP A 218 3.50 2.81 -1.87
N ILE A 219 3.73 1.51 -1.84
CA ILE A 219 4.65 0.88 -0.88
C ILE A 219 6.04 1.47 -0.98
N LYS A 220 6.54 1.64 -2.19
CA LYS A 220 7.87 2.23 -2.41
C LYS A 220 7.94 3.69 -1.95
N GLU A 221 6.89 4.46 -2.17
CA GLU A 221 6.83 5.85 -1.70
C GLU A 221 6.74 5.93 -0.17
N GLU A 222 5.90 5.12 0.46
CA GLU A 222 5.76 5.05 1.91
C GLU A 222 7.07 4.61 2.58
N LEU A 223 7.70 3.56 2.07
CA LEU A 223 9.01 3.10 2.57
C LEU A 223 10.06 4.21 2.50
N ILE A 224 10.11 4.98 1.42
CA ILE A 224 11.11 6.04 1.24
C ILE A 224 10.76 7.28 2.07
N ILE A 225 9.47 7.67 2.14
CA ILE A 225 9.03 8.97 2.66
C ILE A 225 8.62 8.87 4.13
N ASP A 226 7.86 7.81 4.49
CA ASP A 226 7.26 7.67 5.82
C ASP A 226 8.14 6.84 6.76
N PHE A 227 8.88 5.86 6.20
CA PHE A 227 9.75 4.96 6.94
C PHE A 227 11.24 5.25 6.79
N ASP A 228 11.59 6.33 6.10
CA ASP A 228 12.97 6.78 5.90
C ASP A 228 13.95 5.69 5.43
N LEU A 229 13.49 4.84 4.50
CA LEU A 229 14.25 3.71 3.98
C LEU A 229 15.66 4.10 3.52
N LYS A 230 15.84 5.29 2.95
CA LYS A 230 17.13 5.74 2.42
C LYS A 230 18.23 5.86 3.48
N HIS A 231 17.85 6.16 4.72
CA HIS A 231 18.79 6.33 5.84
C HIS A 231 18.80 5.12 6.79
N CYS A 232 18.00 4.09 6.51
CA CYS A 232 17.92 2.89 7.33
C CYS A 232 19.24 2.12 7.35
N SER A 233 19.61 1.56 8.51
CA SER A 233 20.77 0.69 8.69
C SER A 233 20.40 -0.80 8.75
N ALA A 234 19.14 -1.12 9.06
CA ALA A 234 18.62 -2.49 9.22
C ALA A 234 17.42 -2.72 8.28
N VAL A 235 17.68 -2.71 6.96
CA VAL A 235 16.64 -2.81 5.93
C VAL A 235 15.71 -4.02 6.12
N PRO A 236 16.18 -5.25 6.44
CA PRO A 236 15.28 -6.38 6.66
C PRO A 236 14.27 -6.14 7.77
N LYS A 237 14.70 -5.58 8.89
CA LYS A 237 13.81 -5.27 10.02
C LYS A 237 12.79 -4.19 9.68
N LEU A 238 13.22 -3.15 8.97
CA LEU A 238 12.32 -2.08 8.51
C LEU A 238 11.24 -2.64 7.57
N ILE A 239 11.58 -3.56 6.66
CA ILE A 239 10.61 -4.20 5.76
C ILE A 239 9.62 -5.03 6.56
N GLU A 240 10.05 -5.79 7.57
CA GLU A 240 9.17 -6.56 8.46
C GLU A 240 8.19 -5.66 9.21
N GLU A 241 8.69 -4.58 9.83
CA GLU A 241 7.89 -3.57 10.51
C GLU A 241 6.87 -2.90 9.56
N TYR A 242 7.31 -2.59 8.34
CA TYR A 242 6.45 -2.02 7.32
C TYR A 242 5.31 -2.98 6.91
N ILE A 243 5.60 -4.27 6.70
CA ILE A 243 4.59 -5.25 6.32
C ILE A 243 3.56 -5.44 7.44
N TYR A 244 4.01 -5.45 8.70
CA TYR A 244 3.10 -5.46 9.83
C TYR A 244 2.19 -4.23 9.84
N TYR A 245 2.77 -3.04 9.70
CA TYR A 245 2.03 -1.77 9.60
C TYR A 245 1.03 -1.81 8.43
N TYR A 246 1.47 -2.24 7.25
CA TYR A 246 0.66 -2.30 6.05
C TYR A 246 -0.60 -3.17 6.24
N ASN A 247 -0.45 -4.36 6.82
CA ASN A 247 -1.54 -5.30 7.00
C ASN A 247 -2.48 -4.93 8.15
N ASN A 248 -1.94 -4.35 9.24
CA ASN A 248 -2.67 -4.20 10.50
C ASN A 248 -3.07 -2.75 10.86
N GLU A 249 -2.33 -1.76 10.37
CA GLU A 249 -2.53 -0.36 10.80
C GLU A 249 -2.87 0.59 9.64
N ARG A 250 -2.41 0.30 8.42
CA ARG A 250 -2.55 1.18 7.26
C ARG A 250 -3.94 1.17 6.67
N PRO A 251 -4.71 2.30 6.69
CA PRO A 251 -6.01 2.38 6.02
C PRO A 251 -5.85 2.36 4.49
N SER A 252 -6.61 1.51 3.81
CA SER A 252 -6.63 1.43 2.35
C SER A 252 -7.91 2.04 1.78
N TYR A 253 -7.78 2.98 0.83
CA TYR A 253 -8.94 3.57 0.16
C TYR A 253 -9.82 2.53 -0.53
N ALA A 254 -9.19 1.55 -1.21
CA ALA A 254 -9.88 0.47 -1.89
C ALA A 254 -10.71 -0.43 -0.95
N LEU A 255 -10.35 -0.45 0.34
CA LEU A 255 -11.04 -1.22 1.40
C LEU A 255 -11.92 -0.33 2.29
N LYS A 256 -12.40 0.79 1.78
CA LYS A 256 -13.21 1.77 2.54
C LYS A 256 -12.47 2.28 3.78
N TYR A 257 -11.17 2.50 3.65
CA TYR A 257 -10.26 2.93 4.72
C TYR A 257 -10.09 1.94 5.88
N LYS A 258 -10.40 0.66 5.68
CA LYS A 258 -10.02 -0.42 6.60
C LYS A 258 -8.60 -0.90 6.28
N THR A 259 -7.97 -1.53 7.26
CA THR A 259 -6.74 -2.28 6.99
C THR A 259 -7.06 -3.59 6.26
N PRO A 260 -6.10 -4.22 5.59
CA PRO A 260 -6.30 -5.55 4.98
C PRO A 260 -6.89 -6.57 5.95
N ILE A 261 -6.36 -6.64 7.16
CA ILE A 261 -6.81 -7.60 8.20
C ILE A 261 -8.19 -7.24 8.73
N GLN A 262 -8.48 -5.96 9.02
CA GLN A 262 -9.81 -5.53 9.44
C GLN A 262 -10.87 -5.85 8.38
N TYR A 263 -10.55 -5.60 7.10
CA TYR A 263 -11.47 -5.90 6.02
C TYR A 263 -11.77 -7.40 5.93
N LYS A 264 -10.76 -8.26 6.08
CA LYS A 264 -10.90 -9.73 6.08
C LYS A 264 -11.83 -10.18 7.22
N ILE A 265 -11.53 -9.78 8.46
CA ILE A 265 -12.30 -10.16 9.66
C ILE A 265 -13.76 -9.70 9.58
N GLU A 266 -14.00 -8.44 9.20
CA GLU A 266 -15.36 -7.89 9.10
C GLU A 266 -16.18 -8.48 7.94
N SER A 267 -15.51 -9.11 6.97
CA SER A 267 -16.15 -9.85 5.89
C SER A 267 -16.42 -11.32 6.23
N GLY A 268 -16.07 -11.76 7.45
CA GLY A 268 -16.38 -13.12 7.94
C GLY A 268 -15.30 -14.17 7.60
N PHE A 269 -14.05 -13.75 7.33
CA PHE A 269 -12.95 -14.64 7.00
C PHE A 269 -11.81 -14.58 8.02
#